data_2ab74bd4f0f9ffa63cf90be90750bf05
#
_entry.id   2ab74bd4f0f9ffa63cf90be90750bf05
#
_cell.length_a   1.000
_cell.length_b   1.000
_cell.length_c   1.000
_cell.angle_alpha   90.00
_cell.angle_beta   90.00
_cell.angle_gamma   90.00
#
_symmetry.space_group_name_H-M   'P 1'
#
loop_
_entity.id
_entity.type
_entity.pdbx_description
1 polymer ?
#
loop_
_entity_poly.entity_id
_entity_poly.type
_entity_poly.pdbx_seq_one_letter_code
_entity_poly.pdbx_strand_id
1 'polypeptide(L)'
;VERVVVATEKGFEGWKTDLPNPVDYEEFISGFGTDYDWPQLEENAPLGLCYTSGTTWNPKGVEYEHRSQYLHTMAQCMTDSMALSATDTVCGIVPMFHAMGWGIPWSALMLGCKQVLPHRFMDPARLLKLMVDERVTLSAGVPTIWQGVKALYEANPDDYDLSHLSRLTCGGSAPPPSLIRWYWDELGVEMI
;
A
#
# COMPACT_ATOMS: atom_id res chain seq x y z
N VAL A 1 5.28 25.99 -12.53
CA VAL A 1 5.25 25.51 -11.13
C VAL A 1 5.76 26.63 -10.26
N GLU A 2 4.94 27.09 -9.31
CA GLU A 2 5.28 28.22 -8.43
C GLU A 2 6.19 27.81 -7.27
N ARG A 3 6.04 26.57 -6.78
CA ARG A 3 6.81 26.02 -5.67
C ARG A 3 6.93 24.52 -5.79
N VAL A 4 8.06 23.97 -5.37
CA VAL A 4 8.28 22.51 -5.29
C VAL A 4 8.50 22.12 -3.84
N VAL A 5 7.62 21.30 -3.29
CA VAL A 5 7.74 20.75 -1.94
C VAL A 5 8.47 19.43 -2.04
N VAL A 6 9.51 19.26 -1.24
CA VAL A 6 10.38 18.09 -1.26
C VAL A 6 10.32 17.39 0.08
N ALA A 7 9.90 16.14 0.06
CA ALA A 7 9.91 15.26 1.22
C ALA A 7 11.12 14.32 1.14
N THR A 8 12.02 14.39 2.12
CA THR A 8 13.20 13.53 2.21
C THR A 8 13.30 12.92 3.61
N GLU A 9 13.94 11.75 3.71
CA GLU A 9 14.14 11.06 5.00
C GLU A 9 15.03 11.84 5.98
N LYS A 10 15.83 12.76 5.48
CA LYS A 10 16.85 13.51 6.26
C LYS A 10 16.54 15.00 6.39
N GLY A 11 15.37 15.44 5.92
CA GLY A 11 15.07 16.84 5.76
C GLY A 11 15.90 17.49 4.63
N PHE A 12 15.81 18.82 4.54
CA PHE A 12 16.43 19.59 3.44
C PHE A 12 17.95 19.76 3.58
N GLU A 13 18.52 19.54 4.77
CA GLU A 13 19.95 19.69 5.01
C GLU A 13 20.77 18.68 4.21
N GLY A 14 21.65 19.22 3.33
CA GLY A 14 22.51 18.41 2.46
C GLY A 14 21.89 17.93 1.15
N TRP A 15 20.64 18.31 0.89
CA TRP A 15 19.98 18.02 -0.36
C TRP A 15 20.18 19.17 -1.36
N LYS A 16 20.59 18.86 -2.60
CA LYS A 16 20.78 19.84 -3.68
C LYS A 16 19.84 19.51 -4.83
N THR A 17 19.14 20.53 -5.34
CA THR A 17 18.26 20.40 -6.48
C THR A 17 18.32 21.64 -7.36
N ASP A 18 18.12 21.45 -8.66
CA ASP A 18 17.93 22.51 -9.64
C ASP A 18 16.43 22.86 -9.85
N LEU A 19 15.55 22.31 -9.03
CA LEU A 19 14.12 22.61 -9.08
C LEU A 19 13.85 24.05 -8.62
N PRO A 20 12.87 24.73 -9.23
CA PRO A 20 12.55 26.10 -8.87
C PRO A 20 11.89 26.19 -7.49
N ASN A 21 12.34 27.15 -6.66
CA ASN A 21 11.77 27.46 -5.35
C ASN A 21 11.48 26.21 -4.48
N PRO A 22 12.50 25.35 -4.23
CA PRO A 22 12.29 24.16 -3.42
C PRO A 22 12.08 24.56 -1.96
N VAL A 23 11.19 23.83 -1.28
CA VAL A 23 10.94 23.98 0.15
C VAL A 23 10.87 22.58 0.78
N ASP A 24 11.43 22.42 1.95
CA ASP A 24 11.32 21.17 2.73
C ASP A 24 9.86 20.93 3.13
N TYR A 25 9.44 19.67 3.13
CA TYR A 25 8.06 19.30 3.48
C TYR A 25 7.71 19.68 4.92
N GLU A 26 8.61 19.39 5.86
CA GLU A 26 8.36 19.69 7.29
C GLU A 26 8.32 21.20 7.53
N GLU A 27 9.19 21.97 6.87
CA GLU A 27 9.14 23.43 6.90
C GLU A 27 7.83 23.94 6.28
N PHE A 28 7.41 23.37 5.14
CA PHE A 28 6.18 23.77 4.45
C PHE A 28 4.94 23.59 5.33
N ILE A 29 4.85 22.48 6.08
CA ILE A 29 3.68 22.18 6.92
C ILE A 29 3.75 22.83 8.32
N SER A 30 4.92 23.26 8.80
CA SER A 30 5.13 23.74 10.18
C SER A 30 4.29 24.96 10.58
N GLY A 31 3.86 25.75 9.59
CA GLY A 31 3.03 26.94 9.81
C GLY A 31 1.52 26.67 9.87
N PHE A 32 1.09 25.42 9.66
CA PHE A 32 -0.32 25.08 9.64
C PHE A 32 -0.75 24.40 10.96
N GLY A 33 -1.98 24.69 11.38
CA GLY A 33 -2.62 24.00 12.50
C GLY A 33 -3.17 22.63 12.10
N THR A 34 -3.72 21.93 13.08
CA THR A 34 -4.36 20.60 12.87
C THR A 34 -5.85 20.71 12.50
N ASP A 35 -6.43 21.89 12.66
CA ASP A 35 -7.84 22.13 12.37
C ASP A 35 -8.01 22.42 10.88
N TYR A 36 -8.91 21.67 10.24
CA TYR A 36 -9.19 21.81 8.82
C TYR A 36 -10.69 21.64 8.55
N ASP A 37 -11.27 22.62 7.88
CA ASP A 37 -12.65 22.53 7.40
C ASP A 37 -12.70 21.70 6.13
N TRP A 38 -13.17 20.45 6.25
CA TRP A 38 -13.29 19.54 5.13
C TRP A 38 -14.37 20.03 4.15
N PRO A 39 -14.04 20.27 2.88
CA PRO A 39 -15.02 20.72 1.90
C PRO A 39 -16.08 19.64 1.68
N GLN A 40 -17.31 20.06 1.47
CA GLN A 40 -18.35 19.19 0.97
C GLN A 40 -18.13 19.01 -0.54
N LEU A 41 -17.80 17.80 -0.94
CA LEU A 41 -17.53 17.45 -2.32
C LEU A 41 -18.70 16.66 -2.90
N GLU A 42 -18.95 16.86 -4.18
CA GLU A 42 -19.85 15.96 -4.94
C GLU A 42 -19.25 14.57 -5.02
N GLU A 43 -20.07 13.53 -4.89
CA GLU A 43 -19.59 12.14 -4.86
C GLU A 43 -18.86 11.71 -6.13
N ASN A 44 -19.17 12.33 -7.28
CA ASN A 44 -18.50 12.08 -8.56
C ASN A 44 -17.31 13.04 -8.82
N ALA A 45 -16.92 13.84 -7.82
CA ALA A 45 -15.72 14.67 -7.96
C ALA A 45 -14.46 13.77 -8.09
N PRO A 46 -13.47 14.21 -8.89
CA PRO A 46 -12.20 13.49 -9.02
C PRO A 46 -11.48 13.34 -7.68
N LEU A 47 -11.05 12.13 -7.36
CA LEU A 47 -10.22 11.81 -6.19
C LEU A 47 -8.76 11.67 -6.56
N GLY A 48 -8.47 10.98 -7.65
CA GLY A 48 -7.11 10.70 -8.05
C GLY A 48 -6.97 10.23 -9.48
N LEU A 49 -5.75 10.31 -9.99
CA LEU A 49 -5.42 9.97 -11.36
C LEU A 49 -4.23 9.01 -11.39
N CYS A 50 -4.43 7.82 -11.95
CA CYS A 50 -3.37 6.86 -12.18
C CYS A 50 -3.14 6.68 -13.68
N TYR A 51 -1.86 6.64 -14.09
CA TYR A 51 -1.52 6.39 -15.49
C TYR A 51 -1.17 4.94 -15.72
N THR A 52 -1.72 4.37 -16.81
CA THR A 52 -1.31 3.06 -17.32
C THR A 52 -0.32 3.24 -18.47
N SER A 53 0.59 2.29 -18.64
CA SER A 53 1.56 2.30 -19.75
C SER A 53 0.89 2.22 -21.13
N GLY A 54 -0.38 1.82 -21.19
CA GLY A 54 -1.15 1.68 -22.43
C GLY A 54 -0.54 0.64 -23.40
N THR A 55 -1.37 -0.01 -24.18
CA THR A 55 -0.92 -0.87 -25.31
C THR A 55 -0.57 -0.03 -26.55
N THR A 56 -0.89 1.25 -26.52
CA THR A 56 -0.63 2.23 -27.60
C THR A 56 0.27 3.31 -27.02
N TRP A 57 1.43 3.53 -27.61
CA TRP A 57 2.53 4.50 -27.35
C TRP A 57 2.31 5.64 -26.33
N ASN A 58 1.07 6.06 -26.06
CA ASN A 58 0.76 7.13 -25.10
C ASN A 58 0.18 6.56 -23.82
N PRO A 59 0.68 6.98 -22.65
CA PRO A 59 0.07 6.65 -21.35
C PRO A 59 -1.38 7.12 -21.29
N LYS A 60 -2.25 6.32 -20.68
CA LYS A 60 -3.66 6.68 -20.45
C LYS A 60 -3.87 6.99 -18.98
N GLY A 61 -4.44 8.17 -18.70
CA GLY A 61 -4.89 8.53 -17.36
C GLY A 61 -6.23 7.86 -17.05
N VAL A 62 -6.31 7.22 -15.90
CA VAL A 62 -7.54 6.68 -15.32
C VAL A 62 -7.89 7.54 -14.12
N GLU A 63 -9.00 8.26 -14.21
CA GLU A 63 -9.52 9.07 -13.12
C GLU A 63 -10.41 8.22 -12.22
N TYR A 64 -10.19 8.35 -10.92
CA TYR A 64 -11.00 7.75 -9.87
C TYR A 64 -11.83 8.84 -9.20
N GLU A 65 -13.11 8.56 -8.99
CA GLU A 65 -14.04 9.44 -8.29
C GLU A 65 -14.13 9.05 -6.81
N HIS A 66 -14.54 9.99 -5.95
CA HIS A 66 -14.81 9.73 -4.53
C HIS A 66 -15.80 8.57 -4.36
N ARG A 67 -16.88 8.56 -5.15
CA ARG A 67 -17.89 7.49 -5.13
C ARG A 67 -17.31 6.12 -5.43
N SER A 68 -16.53 6.00 -6.52
CA SER A 68 -15.96 4.72 -6.93
C SER A 68 -14.99 4.17 -5.88
N GLN A 69 -14.16 5.04 -5.30
CA GLN A 69 -13.22 4.66 -4.25
C GLN A 69 -13.93 4.29 -2.95
N TYR A 70 -14.98 5.01 -2.57
CA TYR A 70 -15.76 4.69 -1.38
C TYR A 70 -16.44 3.32 -1.49
N LEU A 71 -17.10 3.03 -2.63
CA LEU A 71 -17.75 1.74 -2.88
C LEU A 71 -16.72 0.59 -2.90
N HIS A 72 -15.55 0.82 -3.51
CA HIS A 72 -14.45 -0.15 -3.51
C HIS A 72 -13.96 -0.42 -2.08
N THR A 73 -13.78 0.62 -1.28
CA THR A 73 -13.40 0.52 0.14
C THR A 73 -14.39 -0.34 0.93
N MET A 74 -15.70 -0.09 0.76
CA MET A 74 -16.74 -0.92 1.38
C MET A 74 -16.65 -2.38 0.93
N ALA A 75 -16.43 -2.61 -0.37
CA ALA A 75 -16.31 -3.97 -0.90
C ALA A 75 -15.14 -4.74 -0.29
N GLN A 76 -14.01 -4.09 -0.05
CA GLN A 76 -12.85 -4.71 0.60
C GLN A 76 -13.11 -5.13 2.06
N CYS A 77 -14.07 -4.48 2.73
CA CYS A 77 -14.46 -4.82 4.10
C CYS A 77 -15.44 -5.99 4.17
N MET A 78 -16.03 -6.42 3.04
CA MET A 78 -16.97 -7.55 3.00
C MET A 78 -16.25 -8.87 3.33
N THR A 79 -16.94 -9.76 4.04
CA THR A 79 -16.43 -11.06 4.50
C THR A 79 -15.90 -11.92 3.35
N ASP A 80 -16.57 -11.91 2.20
CA ASP A 80 -16.21 -12.71 1.02
C ASP A 80 -15.25 -11.96 0.07
N SER A 81 -14.56 -10.93 0.58
CA SER A 81 -13.52 -10.17 -0.11
C SER A 81 -12.24 -10.23 0.72
N MET A 82 -11.65 -9.07 1.06
CA MET A 82 -10.46 -9.03 1.92
C MET A 82 -10.80 -9.16 3.40
N ALA A 83 -12.06 -9.04 3.77
CA ALA A 83 -12.57 -9.07 5.16
C ALA A 83 -11.78 -8.12 6.09
N LEU A 84 -11.39 -6.95 5.59
CA LEU A 84 -10.68 -5.94 6.37
C LEU A 84 -11.49 -5.50 7.57
N SER A 85 -10.86 -5.42 8.74
CA SER A 85 -11.46 -4.99 9.99
C SER A 85 -10.55 -4.02 10.76
N ALA A 86 -11.11 -3.30 11.73
CA ALA A 86 -10.37 -2.36 12.57
C ALA A 86 -9.20 -2.99 13.37
N THR A 87 -9.23 -4.31 13.55
CA THR A 87 -8.19 -5.06 14.27
C THR A 87 -7.01 -5.48 13.40
N ASP A 88 -7.09 -5.23 12.09
CA ASP A 88 -6.01 -5.59 11.17
C ASP A 88 -4.82 -4.63 11.27
N THR A 89 -3.65 -5.20 11.03
CA THR A 89 -2.43 -4.47 10.69
C THR A 89 -2.13 -4.74 9.21
N VAL A 90 -2.25 -3.72 8.38
CA VAL A 90 -2.17 -3.86 6.92
C VAL A 90 -0.83 -3.36 6.40
N CYS A 91 -0.09 -4.21 5.67
CA CYS A 91 1.13 -3.79 4.99
C CYS A 91 0.84 -3.42 3.52
N GLY A 92 0.88 -2.13 3.22
CA GLY A 92 0.60 -1.60 1.88
C GLY A 92 1.83 -1.65 0.97
N ILE A 93 1.99 -2.74 0.21
CA ILE A 93 3.10 -2.93 -0.72
C ILE A 93 2.80 -2.34 -2.10
N VAL A 94 1.52 -2.36 -2.50
CA VAL A 94 1.11 -1.89 -3.82
C VAL A 94 1.32 -0.38 -3.93
N PRO A 95 2.03 0.10 -4.99
CA PRO A 95 2.29 1.52 -5.16
C PRO A 95 1.01 2.37 -5.32
N MET A 96 0.99 3.54 -4.70
CA MET A 96 -0.15 4.47 -4.77
C MET A 96 -0.46 4.94 -6.19
N PHE A 97 0.53 5.00 -7.08
CA PHE A 97 0.33 5.38 -8.48
C PHE A 97 -0.32 4.28 -9.33
N HIS A 98 -0.50 3.06 -8.79
CA HIS A 98 -1.14 1.94 -9.48
C HIS A 98 -2.46 1.60 -8.81
N ALA A 99 -3.57 1.87 -9.51
CA ALA A 99 -4.94 1.64 -9.03
C ALA A 99 -5.15 2.10 -7.58
N MET A 100 -4.62 3.29 -7.24
CA MET A 100 -4.72 3.89 -5.91
C MET A 100 -4.21 2.98 -4.79
N GLY A 101 -3.12 2.21 -5.02
CA GLY A 101 -2.63 1.23 -4.06
C GLY A 101 -3.63 0.09 -3.80
N TRP A 102 -4.42 -0.27 -4.80
CA TRP A 102 -5.55 -1.19 -4.73
C TRP A 102 -6.60 -0.81 -3.69
N GLY A 103 -6.72 0.48 -3.37
CA GLY A 103 -7.70 1.00 -2.42
C GLY A 103 -7.40 0.71 -0.95
N ILE A 104 -6.38 -0.08 -0.63
CA ILE A 104 -6.04 -0.49 0.74
C ILE A 104 -5.82 0.69 1.68
N PRO A 105 -5.08 1.76 1.31
CA PRO A 105 -4.89 2.89 2.20
C PRO A 105 -6.19 3.57 2.65
N TRP A 106 -7.18 3.65 1.75
CA TRP A 106 -8.50 4.21 2.07
C TRP A 106 -9.32 3.29 2.96
N SER A 107 -9.31 1.99 2.68
CA SER A 107 -10.01 1.00 3.50
C SER A 107 -9.47 0.97 4.92
N ALA A 108 -8.15 1.00 5.05
CA ALA A 108 -7.49 1.02 6.35
C ALA A 108 -7.81 2.32 7.13
N LEU A 109 -7.83 3.48 6.45
CA LEU A 109 -8.23 4.75 7.08
C LEU A 109 -9.70 4.73 7.51
N MET A 110 -10.61 4.24 6.66
CA MET A 110 -12.04 4.18 6.98
C MET A 110 -12.33 3.34 8.23
N LEU A 111 -11.58 2.24 8.40
CA LEU A 111 -11.76 1.30 9.51
C LEU A 111 -10.92 1.67 10.74
N GLY A 112 -9.91 2.54 10.60
CA GLY A 112 -8.94 2.82 11.67
C GLY A 112 -7.92 1.70 11.87
N CYS A 113 -7.61 0.91 10.82
CA CYS A 113 -6.57 -0.11 10.87
C CYS A 113 -5.18 0.52 11.00
N LYS A 114 -4.27 -0.20 11.65
CA LYS A 114 -2.85 0.14 11.58
C LYS A 114 -2.34 -0.07 10.15
N GLN A 115 -1.71 0.97 9.57
CA GLN A 115 -1.06 0.89 8.26
C GLN A 115 0.47 0.84 8.42
N VAL A 116 1.08 -0.13 7.77
CA VAL A 116 2.53 -0.31 7.69
C VAL A 116 2.96 -0.04 6.26
N LEU A 117 3.83 0.93 6.07
CA LEU A 117 4.28 1.37 4.75
C LEU A 117 5.76 1.03 4.56
N PRO A 118 6.11 0.12 3.64
CA PRO A 118 7.49 -0.36 3.48
C PRO A 118 8.40 0.66 2.80
N HIS A 119 7.87 1.84 2.41
CA HIS A 119 8.60 2.85 1.66
C HIS A 119 9.18 2.24 0.35
N ARG A 120 10.45 2.52 0.03
CA ARG A 120 11.15 1.94 -1.14
C ARG A 120 11.79 0.56 -0.86
N PHE A 121 11.69 0.08 0.37
CA PHE A 121 12.38 -1.14 0.81
C PHE A 121 11.50 -2.37 0.62
N MET A 122 11.36 -2.80 -0.63
CA MET A 122 10.44 -3.88 -1.04
C MET A 122 11.15 -5.20 -1.38
N ASP A 123 12.41 -5.35 -1.00
CA ASP A 123 13.07 -6.65 -1.11
C ASP A 123 12.49 -7.65 -0.09
N PRO A 124 12.47 -8.95 -0.41
CA PRO A 124 11.83 -9.96 0.44
C PRO A 124 12.31 -9.97 1.89
N ALA A 125 13.59 -9.72 2.13
CA ALA A 125 14.16 -9.77 3.48
C ALA A 125 13.63 -8.63 4.36
N ARG A 126 13.58 -7.41 3.81
CA ARG A 126 13.06 -6.25 4.54
C ARG A 126 11.56 -6.32 4.72
N LEU A 127 10.83 -6.79 3.69
CA LEU A 127 9.39 -7.00 3.80
C LEU A 127 9.05 -8.04 4.87
N LEU A 128 9.72 -9.20 4.84
CA LEU A 128 9.48 -10.26 5.81
C LEU A 128 9.77 -9.79 7.23
N LYS A 129 10.92 -9.12 7.43
CA LYS A 129 11.25 -8.52 8.72
C LYS A 129 10.20 -7.50 9.18
N LEU A 130 9.78 -6.61 8.30
CA LEU A 130 8.76 -5.60 8.60
C LEU A 130 7.43 -6.24 8.97
N MET A 131 7.02 -7.29 8.26
CA MET A 131 5.78 -8.03 8.55
C MET A 131 5.81 -8.69 9.93
N VAL A 132 6.96 -9.22 10.34
CA VAL A 132 7.18 -9.78 11.68
C VAL A 132 7.17 -8.69 12.74
N ASP A 133 8.02 -7.67 12.60
CA ASP A 133 8.20 -6.59 13.58
C ASP A 133 6.89 -5.84 13.87
N GLU A 134 6.09 -5.61 12.84
CA GLU A 134 4.85 -4.84 12.92
C GLU A 134 3.61 -5.71 13.14
N ARG A 135 3.76 -7.04 13.21
CA ARG A 135 2.70 -8.03 13.39
C ARG A 135 1.60 -7.91 12.34
N VAL A 136 2.01 -7.88 11.07
CA VAL A 136 1.11 -7.71 9.93
C VAL A 136 0.11 -8.87 9.84
N THR A 137 -1.17 -8.55 9.73
CA THR A 137 -2.24 -9.54 9.58
C THR A 137 -2.69 -9.72 8.15
N LEU A 138 -2.59 -8.66 7.33
CA LEU A 138 -2.97 -8.65 5.93
C LEU A 138 -1.97 -7.86 5.10
N SER A 139 -1.63 -8.38 3.93
CA SER A 139 -0.87 -7.64 2.93
C SER A 139 -1.36 -7.95 1.52
N ALA A 140 -0.99 -7.10 0.56
CA ALA A 140 -1.38 -7.25 -0.84
C ALA A 140 -0.19 -7.01 -1.76
N GLY A 141 -0.02 -7.87 -2.75
CA GLY A 141 1.09 -7.75 -3.69
C GLY A 141 0.96 -8.69 -4.87
N VAL A 142 1.99 -8.70 -5.71
CA VAL A 142 2.07 -9.58 -6.89
C VAL A 142 2.73 -10.91 -6.54
N PRO A 143 2.49 -11.99 -7.33
CA PRO A 143 3.01 -13.33 -7.02
C PRO A 143 4.52 -13.39 -6.81
N THR A 144 5.29 -12.57 -7.52
CA THR A 144 6.76 -12.56 -7.41
C THR A 144 7.26 -12.11 -6.04
N ILE A 145 6.54 -11.19 -5.38
CA ILE A 145 6.84 -10.77 -4.02
C ILE A 145 6.61 -11.94 -3.06
N TRP A 146 5.47 -12.60 -3.17
CA TRP A 146 5.11 -13.71 -2.29
C TRP A 146 6.00 -14.94 -2.50
N GLN A 147 6.47 -15.19 -3.73
CA GLN A 147 7.48 -16.20 -4.01
C GLN A 147 8.82 -15.88 -3.33
N GLY A 148 9.23 -14.62 -3.37
CA GLY A 148 10.46 -14.17 -2.69
C GLY A 148 10.37 -14.29 -1.17
N VAL A 149 9.25 -13.91 -0.58
CA VAL A 149 8.98 -14.05 0.87
C VAL A 149 8.98 -15.53 1.26
N LYS A 150 8.28 -16.39 0.49
CA LYS A 150 8.28 -17.85 0.69
C LYS A 150 9.70 -18.41 0.70
N ALA A 151 10.48 -18.15 -0.35
CA ALA A 151 11.83 -18.69 -0.50
C ALA A 151 12.75 -18.31 0.67
N LEU A 152 12.62 -17.10 1.17
CA LEU A 152 13.42 -16.63 2.30
C LEU A 152 12.96 -17.27 3.62
N TYR A 153 11.65 -17.38 3.82
CA TYR A 153 11.07 -18.05 4.98
C TYR A 153 11.50 -19.53 5.06
N GLU A 154 11.40 -20.27 3.93
CA GLU A 154 11.83 -21.68 3.86
C GLU A 154 13.33 -21.89 4.17
N ALA A 155 14.14 -20.89 3.84
CA ALA A 155 15.58 -20.96 4.13
C ALA A 155 15.88 -20.79 5.65
N ASN A 156 15.05 -20.07 6.38
CA ASN A 156 15.27 -19.72 7.79
C ASN A 156 13.93 -19.61 8.56
N PRO A 157 13.18 -20.70 8.70
CA PRO A 157 11.81 -20.63 9.25
C PRO A 157 11.79 -20.20 10.72
N ASP A 158 12.82 -20.54 11.49
CA ASP A 158 12.90 -20.21 12.92
C ASP A 158 13.20 -18.72 13.18
N ASP A 159 13.63 -17.97 12.17
CA ASP A 159 13.98 -16.56 12.31
C ASP A 159 12.77 -15.64 12.18
N TYR A 160 11.63 -16.14 11.68
CA TYR A 160 10.49 -15.32 11.32
C TYR A 160 9.17 -15.83 11.88
N ASP A 161 8.62 -15.12 12.85
CA ASP A 161 7.27 -15.40 13.38
C ASP A 161 6.19 -14.71 12.53
N LEU A 162 5.57 -15.46 11.63
CA LEU A 162 4.43 -15.04 10.82
C LEU A 162 3.07 -15.47 11.37
N SER A 163 2.98 -15.89 12.63
CA SER A 163 1.74 -16.38 13.25
C SER A 163 0.58 -15.36 13.23
N HIS A 164 0.89 -14.08 13.04
CA HIS A 164 -0.10 -13.00 12.91
C HIS A 164 -0.65 -12.84 11.49
N LEU A 165 0.10 -13.28 10.48
CA LEU A 165 -0.32 -13.16 9.09
C LEU A 165 -1.47 -14.13 8.83
N SER A 166 -2.62 -13.61 8.44
CA SER A 166 -3.80 -14.42 8.17
C SER A 166 -4.22 -14.43 6.72
N ARG A 167 -3.97 -13.33 6.00
CA ARG A 167 -4.45 -13.14 4.62
C ARG A 167 -3.42 -12.43 3.75
N LEU A 168 -3.31 -12.91 2.51
CA LEU A 168 -2.56 -12.25 1.43
C LEU A 168 -3.46 -12.05 0.24
N THR A 169 -3.58 -10.83 -0.24
CA THR A 169 -4.20 -10.58 -1.55
C THR A 169 -3.12 -10.68 -2.63
N CYS A 170 -3.39 -11.49 -3.64
CA CYS A 170 -2.47 -11.71 -4.74
C CYS A 170 -3.08 -11.33 -6.08
N GLY A 171 -2.55 -10.29 -6.71
CA GLY A 171 -3.11 -9.74 -7.95
C GLY A 171 -2.05 -9.35 -8.97
N GLY A 172 -2.50 -8.70 -10.06
CA GLY A 172 -1.64 -8.33 -11.20
C GLY A 172 -1.38 -9.49 -12.16
N SER A 173 -1.28 -10.72 -11.66
CA SER A 173 -1.30 -11.98 -12.42
C SER A 173 -1.77 -13.11 -11.50
N ALA A 174 -2.22 -14.21 -12.08
CA ALA A 174 -2.68 -15.37 -11.30
C ALA A 174 -1.48 -15.99 -10.53
N PRO A 175 -1.59 -16.19 -9.21
CA PRO A 175 -0.59 -16.92 -8.47
C PRO A 175 -0.56 -18.41 -8.87
N PRO A 176 0.62 -19.06 -8.89
CA PRO A 176 0.69 -20.49 -9.10
C PRO A 176 -0.09 -21.25 -8.01
N PRO A 177 -0.86 -22.30 -8.33
CA PRO A 177 -1.59 -23.08 -7.34
C PRO A 177 -0.71 -23.65 -6.23
N SER A 178 0.57 -23.94 -6.52
CA SER A 178 1.55 -24.41 -5.54
C SER A 178 1.89 -23.33 -4.49
N LEU A 179 1.88 -22.06 -4.89
CA LEU A 179 2.12 -20.94 -3.97
C LEU A 179 0.94 -20.77 -3.00
N ILE A 180 -0.29 -20.83 -3.52
CA ILE A 180 -1.53 -20.76 -2.70
C ILE A 180 -1.54 -21.88 -1.68
N ARG A 181 -1.31 -23.12 -2.13
CA ARG A 181 -1.26 -24.30 -1.24
C ARG A 181 -0.19 -24.16 -0.17
N TRP A 182 0.99 -23.71 -0.53
CA TRP A 182 2.09 -23.57 0.43
C TRP A 182 1.75 -22.59 1.56
N TYR A 183 1.20 -21.39 1.24
CA TYR A 183 0.82 -20.44 2.26
C TYR A 183 -0.28 -20.97 3.18
N TRP A 184 -1.20 -21.75 2.63
CA TRP A 184 -2.25 -22.38 3.43
C TRP A 184 -1.73 -23.52 4.29
N ASP A 185 -0.98 -24.46 3.71
CA ASP A 185 -0.55 -25.68 4.37
C ASP A 185 0.53 -25.41 5.45
N GLU A 186 1.46 -24.50 5.18
CA GLU A 186 2.60 -24.23 6.06
C GLU A 186 2.32 -23.12 7.09
N LEU A 187 1.54 -22.10 6.72
CA LEU A 187 1.34 -20.92 7.56
C LEU A 187 -0.12 -20.70 7.97
N GLY A 188 -1.08 -21.43 7.42
CA GLY A 188 -2.50 -21.18 7.63
C GLY A 188 -2.97 -19.85 7.02
N VAL A 189 -2.22 -19.30 6.05
CA VAL A 189 -2.49 -18.01 5.44
C VAL A 189 -3.36 -18.18 4.21
N GLU A 190 -4.50 -17.50 4.19
CA GLU A 190 -5.40 -17.48 3.04
C GLU A 190 -4.85 -16.54 1.96
N MET A 191 -4.76 -17.04 0.72
CA MET A 191 -4.37 -16.22 -0.44
C MET A 191 -5.60 -15.96 -1.30
N ILE A 192 -6.03 -14.69 -1.34
CA ILE A 192 -7.22 -14.17 -2.02
C ILE A 192 -6.84 -13.60 -3.40
#